data_b730e195d8480ecbf2b71169e830e484
#
_entry.id   b730e195d8480ecbf2b71169e830e484
#
_cell.length_a   1.000
_cell.length_b   1.000
_cell.length_c   1.000
_cell.angle_alpha   90.00
_cell.angle_beta   90.00
_cell.angle_gamma   90.00
#
_symmetry.space_group_name_H-M   'P 1'
#
loop_
_entity.id
_entity.type
_entity.pdbx_description
1 polymer ?
#
loop_
_entity_poly.entity_id
_entity_poly.type
_entity_poly.pdbx_seq_one_letter_code
_entity_poly.pdbx_strand_id
1 'polypeptide(L)'
;ARRSVTLTAQGQRLYPAAKRILSDCRELTSLVENRHEELPLLLGASTVPGQYLLPELLASFLRRRPDCRYLLRRGDSQQIHELLRADSVRIGFVGARLDPARLRYTPILEDRLVMVTPNTPYYQEKKRAGVFGCDLLGEPTVAREEGSGTDSAVAAYMRRRGFPASKLRIVARVDNPETIKSMAAHGAGVSVLSALAVRQEVEEGRLLAFEMDPAGLRRHIYAAVRQDETFAELESQFLRFCRSFFGRSSDIE
;
A
#
# COMPACT_ATOMS: atom_id res chain seq x y z
N ALA A 1 -27.88 15.85 18.07
CA ALA A 1 -26.92 14.79 18.42
C ALA A 1 -27.26 13.54 17.62
N ARG A 2 -26.38 13.08 16.68
CA ARG A 2 -26.52 11.79 16.00
C ARG A 2 -26.22 10.69 17.03
N ARG A 3 -27.20 9.87 17.37
CA ARG A 3 -26.98 8.65 18.15
C ARG A 3 -26.18 7.67 17.28
N SER A 4 -24.92 7.43 17.62
CA SER A 4 -24.15 6.35 17.01
C SER A 4 -24.58 5.02 17.63
N VAL A 5 -24.93 4.05 16.81
CA VAL A 5 -25.21 2.67 17.25
C VAL A 5 -23.88 1.89 17.12
N THR A 6 -23.43 1.29 18.24
CA THR A 6 -22.25 0.45 18.26
C THR A 6 -22.63 -1.00 18.58
N LEU A 7 -21.89 -1.97 18.00
CA LEU A 7 -22.11 -3.38 18.26
C LEU A 7 -21.66 -3.74 19.67
N THR A 8 -22.43 -4.56 20.37
CA THR A 8 -22.00 -5.21 21.61
C THR A 8 -20.82 -6.19 21.35
N ALA A 9 -20.13 -6.61 22.38
CA ALA A 9 -19.04 -7.59 22.27
C ALA A 9 -19.50 -8.91 21.59
N GLN A 10 -20.72 -9.36 21.84
CA GLN A 10 -21.33 -10.51 21.16
C GLN A 10 -21.67 -10.17 19.71
N GLY A 11 -22.20 -8.96 19.44
CA GLY A 11 -22.48 -8.47 18.10
C GLY A 11 -21.21 -8.38 17.24
N GLN A 12 -20.10 -7.97 17.80
CA GLN A 12 -18.80 -7.94 17.11
C GLN A 12 -18.30 -9.33 16.70
N ARG A 13 -18.60 -10.36 17.47
CA ARG A 13 -18.29 -11.75 17.15
C ARG A 13 -19.24 -12.34 16.10
N LEU A 14 -20.53 -12.03 16.21
CA LEU A 14 -21.57 -12.58 15.34
C LEU A 14 -21.57 -11.88 13.95
N TYR A 15 -21.32 -10.58 13.91
CA TYR A 15 -21.46 -9.79 12.70
C TYR A 15 -20.61 -10.27 11.50
N PRO A 16 -19.34 -10.70 11.66
CA PRO A 16 -18.57 -11.27 10.56
C PRO A 16 -19.16 -12.58 10.03
N ALA A 17 -19.62 -13.46 10.94
CA ALA A 17 -20.23 -14.73 10.55
C ALA A 17 -21.56 -14.52 9.83
N ALA A 18 -22.42 -13.62 10.32
CA ALA A 18 -23.68 -13.27 9.67
C ALA A 18 -23.45 -12.66 8.29
N LYS A 19 -22.46 -11.80 8.12
CA LYS A 19 -22.07 -11.25 6.81
C LYS A 19 -21.65 -12.33 5.83
N ARG A 20 -20.91 -13.35 6.29
CA ARG A 20 -20.48 -14.46 5.44
C ARG A 20 -21.68 -15.25 4.95
N ILE A 21 -22.57 -15.65 5.86
CA ILE A 21 -23.80 -16.37 5.51
C ILE A 21 -24.62 -15.58 4.48
N LEU A 22 -24.78 -14.27 4.67
CA LEU A 22 -25.48 -13.43 3.71
C LEU A 22 -24.78 -13.33 2.36
N SER A 23 -23.45 -13.37 2.33
CA SER A 23 -22.67 -13.43 1.09
C SER A 23 -22.90 -14.75 0.36
N ASP A 24 -22.79 -15.86 1.08
CA ASP A 24 -23.01 -17.20 0.55
C ASP A 24 -24.45 -17.39 0.04
N CYS A 25 -25.46 -16.87 0.77
CA CYS A 25 -26.84 -16.85 0.31
C CYS A 25 -27.01 -16.06 -0.99
N ARG A 26 -26.37 -14.90 -1.13
CA ARG A 26 -26.45 -14.11 -2.38
C ARG A 26 -25.79 -14.84 -3.55
N GLU A 27 -24.68 -15.51 -3.31
CA GLU A 27 -24.01 -16.33 -4.31
C GLU A 27 -24.91 -17.47 -4.78
N LEU A 28 -25.56 -18.20 -3.85
CA LEU A 28 -26.53 -19.24 -4.17
C LEU A 28 -27.73 -18.68 -4.95
N THR A 29 -28.25 -17.52 -4.56
CA THR A 29 -29.38 -16.88 -5.25
C THR A 29 -28.99 -16.50 -6.69
N SER A 30 -27.76 -15.99 -6.91
CA SER A 30 -27.26 -15.64 -8.24
C SER A 30 -27.11 -16.85 -9.16
N LEU A 31 -26.74 -18.01 -8.59
CA LEU A 31 -26.64 -19.27 -9.32
C LEU A 31 -28.01 -19.80 -9.76
N VAL A 32 -29.06 -19.60 -8.95
CA VAL A 32 -30.43 -20.08 -9.23
C VAL A 32 -31.16 -19.17 -10.21
N GLU A 33 -30.99 -17.84 -10.10
CA GLU A 33 -31.71 -16.88 -10.90
C GLU A 33 -31.14 -16.67 -12.32
N ASN A 34 -30.09 -17.40 -12.72
CA ASN A 34 -29.39 -17.22 -14.00
C ASN A 34 -29.03 -15.76 -14.30
N ARG A 35 -29.03 -14.90 -13.28
CA ARG A 35 -28.52 -13.55 -13.38
C ARG A 35 -27.01 -13.63 -13.24
N HIS A 36 -26.30 -13.55 -14.35
CA HIS A 36 -24.84 -13.43 -14.42
C HIS A 36 -24.32 -12.09 -13.80
N GLU A 37 -24.93 -11.64 -12.72
CA GLU A 37 -24.33 -10.57 -11.92
C GLU A 37 -23.23 -11.18 -11.05
N GLU A 38 -22.06 -11.34 -11.63
CA GLU A 38 -20.86 -11.69 -10.85
C GLU A 38 -20.73 -10.71 -9.67
N LEU A 39 -20.59 -11.25 -8.46
CA LEU A 39 -20.35 -10.42 -7.28
C LEU A 39 -19.08 -9.57 -7.52
N PRO A 40 -19.08 -8.30 -7.07
CA PRO A 40 -17.94 -7.45 -7.28
C PRO A 40 -16.71 -8.00 -6.55
N LEU A 41 -15.53 -7.85 -7.13
CA LEU A 41 -14.27 -8.10 -6.45
C LEU A 41 -14.16 -7.18 -5.23
N LEU A 42 -14.01 -7.76 -4.04
CA LEU A 42 -13.83 -7.01 -2.79
C LEU A 42 -12.33 -6.83 -2.53
N LEU A 43 -11.80 -5.67 -2.88
CA LEU A 43 -10.39 -5.35 -2.83
C LEU A 43 -10.07 -4.39 -1.68
N GLY A 44 -8.95 -4.62 -1.03
CA GLY A 44 -8.33 -3.70 -0.09
C GLY A 44 -6.98 -3.25 -0.59
N ALA A 45 -6.60 -2.00 -0.37
CA ALA A 45 -5.27 -1.53 -0.73
C ALA A 45 -4.71 -0.53 0.28
N SER A 46 -3.47 -0.78 0.70
CA SER A 46 -2.74 0.25 1.42
C SER A 46 -2.33 1.39 0.47
N THR A 47 -1.90 2.50 1.04
CA THR A 47 -1.77 3.78 0.33
C THR A 47 -0.99 3.69 -0.98
N VAL A 48 0.23 3.13 -0.99
CA VAL A 48 1.07 3.07 -2.19
C VAL A 48 0.46 2.16 -3.27
N PRO A 49 0.11 0.89 -3.00
CA PRO A 49 -0.54 0.08 -4.02
C PRO A 49 -1.85 0.68 -4.52
N GLY A 50 -2.69 1.20 -3.62
CA GLY A 50 -3.99 1.74 -4.00
C GLY A 50 -3.95 3.01 -4.83
N GLN A 51 -2.87 3.78 -4.73
CA GLN A 51 -2.74 5.06 -5.40
C GLN A 51 -1.90 4.98 -6.68
N TYR A 52 -0.86 4.13 -6.70
CA TYR A 52 0.13 4.15 -7.79
C TYR A 52 0.23 2.83 -8.58
N LEU A 53 -0.36 1.73 -8.12
CA LEU A 53 -0.30 0.44 -8.82
C LEU A 53 -1.66 -0.05 -9.31
N LEU A 54 -2.66 -0.07 -8.42
CA LEU A 54 -3.96 -0.63 -8.74
C LEU A 54 -4.74 0.12 -9.82
N PRO A 55 -4.65 1.44 -9.98
CA PRO A 55 -5.39 2.13 -11.04
C PRO A 55 -5.10 1.56 -12.42
N GLU A 56 -3.84 1.36 -12.78
CA GLU A 56 -3.44 0.79 -14.07
C GLU A 56 -3.79 -0.70 -14.18
N LEU A 57 -3.53 -1.48 -13.12
CA LEU A 57 -3.89 -2.88 -13.05
C LEU A 57 -5.38 -3.10 -13.28
N LEU A 58 -6.23 -2.37 -12.54
CA LEU A 58 -7.69 -2.50 -12.60
C LEU A 58 -8.23 -2.05 -13.96
N ALA A 59 -7.74 -0.93 -14.49
CA ALA A 59 -8.10 -0.49 -15.84
C ALA A 59 -7.74 -1.53 -16.90
N SER A 60 -6.58 -2.19 -16.77
CA SER A 60 -6.14 -3.26 -17.66
C SER A 60 -6.97 -4.53 -17.52
N PHE A 61 -7.39 -4.87 -16.29
CA PHE A 61 -8.26 -6.01 -16.05
C PHE A 61 -9.66 -5.78 -16.61
N LEU A 62 -10.25 -4.59 -16.40
CA LEU A 62 -11.56 -4.22 -16.93
C LEU A 62 -11.62 -4.25 -18.46
N ARG A 63 -10.53 -3.92 -19.17
CA ARG A 63 -10.47 -4.09 -20.63
C ARG A 63 -10.60 -5.54 -21.07
N ARG A 64 -10.20 -6.50 -20.24
CA ARG A 64 -10.32 -7.96 -20.52
C ARG A 64 -11.64 -8.54 -20.02
N ARG A 65 -12.20 -7.94 -18.98
CA ARG A 65 -13.44 -8.36 -18.32
C ARG A 65 -14.34 -7.13 -18.11
N PRO A 66 -15.00 -6.64 -19.18
CA PRO A 66 -15.84 -5.43 -19.12
C PRO A 66 -17.01 -5.56 -18.12
N ASP A 67 -17.50 -6.78 -17.89
CA ASP A 67 -18.62 -7.06 -16.97
C ASP A 67 -18.18 -7.10 -15.50
N CYS A 68 -16.85 -7.10 -15.23
CA CYS A 68 -16.33 -7.13 -13.88
C CYS A 68 -16.64 -5.82 -13.16
N ARG A 69 -17.11 -5.96 -11.91
CA ARG A 69 -17.24 -4.85 -10.96
C ARG A 69 -16.30 -5.08 -9.79
N TYR A 70 -15.83 -4.02 -9.16
CA TYR A 70 -15.02 -4.12 -7.95
C TYR A 70 -15.37 -3.03 -6.94
N LEU A 71 -15.12 -3.32 -5.67
CA LEU A 71 -15.16 -2.37 -4.58
C LEU A 71 -13.75 -2.30 -3.98
N LEU A 72 -13.12 -1.13 -4.06
CA LEU A 72 -11.79 -0.89 -3.52
C LEU A 72 -11.90 -0.09 -2.22
N ARG A 73 -11.45 -0.71 -1.11
CA ARG A 73 -11.28 -0.04 0.18
C ARG A 73 -9.84 0.35 0.38
N ARG A 74 -9.61 1.59 0.82
CA ARG A 74 -8.27 2.12 1.10
C ARG A 74 -8.06 2.31 2.59
N GLY A 75 -6.80 2.18 3.02
CA GLY A 75 -6.37 2.40 4.39
C GLY A 75 -4.85 2.34 4.47
N ASP A 76 -4.29 2.25 5.67
CA ASP A 76 -2.90 1.85 5.88
C ASP A 76 -2.76 0.31 5.81
N SER A 77 -1.53 -0.20 5.95
CA SER A 77 -1.33 -1.66 5.89
C SER A 77 -2.04 -2.39 7.02
N GLN A 78 -2.09 -1.82 8.23
CA GLN A 78 -2.76 -2.43 9.38
C GLN A 78 -4.27 -2.51 9.17
N GLN A 79 -4.89 -1.43 8.71
CA GLN A 79 -6.32 -1.38 8.42
C GLN A 79 -6.72 -2.41 7.34
N ILE A 80 -5.90 -2.58 6.29
CA ILE A 80 -6.18 -3.59 5.28
C ILE A 80 -6.09 -5.01 5.85
N HIS A 81 -5.15 -5.29 6.76
CA HIS A 81 -5.09 -6.58 7.46
C HIS A 81 -6.35 -6.82 8.32
N GLU A 82 -6.87 -5.79 8.99
CA GLU A 82 -8.11 -5.88 9.75
C GLU A 82 -9.31 -6.15 8.85
N LEU A 83 -9.41 -5.49 7.69
CA LEU A 83 -10.46 -5.74 6.70
C LEU A 83 -10.41 -7.15 6.12
N LEU A 84 -9.21 -7.72 5.85
CA LEU A 84 -9.03 -9.10 5.42
C LEU A 84 -9.50 -10.09 6.51
N ARG A 85 -9.11 -9.87 7.76
CA ARG A 85 -9.55 -10.70 8.89
C ARG A 85 -11.05 -10.66 9.11
N ALA A 86 -11.66 -9.50 8.92
CA ALA A 86 -13.10 -9.29 9.06
C ALA A 86 -13.91 -9.71 7.83
N ASP A 87 -13.28 -10.32 6.81
CA ASP A 87 -13.92 -10.68 5.54
C ASP A 87 -14.65 -9.52 4.83
N SER A 88 -14.19 -8.31 5.11
CA SER A 88 -14.73 -7.09 4.50
C SER A 88 -14.07 -6.79 3.15
N VAL A 89 -12.92 -7.40 2.89
CA VAL A 89 -12.23 -7.49 1.60
C VAL A 89 -11.64 -8.90 1.46
N ARG A 90 -11.57 -9.40 0.24
CA ARG A 90 -11.10 -10.76 -0.06
C ARG A 90 -9.64 -10.79 -0.50
N ILE A 91 -9.21 -9.75 -1.20
CA ILE A 91 -7.83 -9.59 -1.69
C ILE A 91 -7.32 -8.24 -1.22
N GLY A 92 -6.21 -8.23 -0.50
CA GLY A 92 -5.54 -7.02 -0.01
C GLY A 92 -4.21 -6.79 -0.72
N PHE A 93 -3.89 -5.54 -1.00
CA PHE A 93 -2.59 -5.11 -1.53
C PHE A 93 -1.86 -4.27 -0.48
N VAL A 94 -0.76 -4.78 0.05
CA VAL A 94 -0.10 -4.20 1.24
C VAL A 94 1.41 -4.11 1.08
N GLY A 95 2.02 -3.10 1.72
CA GLY A 95 3.47 -2.89 1.73
C GLY A 95 4.17 -3.49 2.96
N ALA A 96 3.47 -4.25 3.80
CA ALA A 96 4.05 -4.91 4.98
C ALA A 96 3.35 -6.25 5.25
N ARG A 97 4.08 -7.22 5.82
CA ARG A 97 3.56 -8.52 6.25
C ARG A 97 3.35 -8.49 7.76
N LEU A 98 2.16 -8.16 8.21
CA LEU A 98 1.86 -7.96 9.64
C LEU A 98 1.24 -9.18 10.33
N ASP A 99 0.64 -10.11 9.59
CA ASP A 99 -0.04 -11.29 10.16
C ASP A 99 0.22 -12.56 9.32
N PRO A 100 1.45 -13.08 9.29
CA PRO A 100 1.80 -14.25 8.48
C PRO A 100 1.18 -15.56 9.00
N ALA A 101 0.63 -15.56 10.22
CA ALA A 101 -0.04 -16.72 10.78
C ALA A 101 -1.45 -16.93 10.20
N ARG A 102 -2.12 -15.86 9.77
CA ARG A 102 -3.50 -15.89 9.27
C ARG A 102 -3.63 -15.54 7.81
N LEU A 103 -2.65 -14.83 7.26
CA LEU A 103 -2.66 -14.34 5.89
C LEU A 103 -1.53 -14.94 5.07
N ARG A 104 -1.84 -15.32 3.85
CA ARG A 104 -0.88 -15.72 2.83
C ARG A 104 -0.51 -14.49 2.00
N TYR A 105 0.78 -14.28 1.79
CA TYR A 105 1.34 -13.15 1.06
C TYR A 105 2.04 -13.64 -0.20
N THR A 106 1.66 -13.09 -1.33
CA THR A 106 2.35 -13.30 -2.61
C THR A 106 3.04 -11.99 -2.98
N PRO A 107 4.36 -11.94 -3.11
CA PRO A 107 5.03 -10.73 -3.59
C PRO A 107 4.61 -10.47 -5.04
N ILE A 108 4.29 -9.21 -5.35
CA ILE A 108 3.85 -8.78 -6.68
C ILE A 108 4.78 -7.75 -7.30
N LEU A 109 5.46 -6.96 -6.49
CA LEU A 109 6.38 -5.93 -6.95
C LEU A 109 7.42 -5.63 -5.87
N GLU A 110 8.65 -5.38 -6.28
CA GLU A 110 9.68 -4.76 -5.45
C GLU A 110 9.57 -3.23 -5.57
N ASP A 111 9.39 -2.56 -4.44
CA ASP A 111 9.24 -1.10 -4.34
C ASP A 111 10.48 -0.50 -3.70
N ARG A 112 11.09 0.45 -4.39
CA ARG A 112 12.27 1.19 -3.93
C ARG A 112 11.83 2.38 -3.09
N LEU A 113 12.41 2.54 -1.91
CA LEU A 113 12.17 3.68 -1.03
C LEU A 113 13.37 4.65 -1.10
N VAL A 114 13.08 5.92 -1.35
CA VAL A 114 14.08 6.97 -1.54
C VAL A 114 13.87 8.11 -0.54
N MET A 115 14.95 8.75 -0.13
CA MET A 115 14.86 10.03 0.57
C MET A 115 14.52 11.12 -0.43
N VAL A 116 13.46 11.87 -0.18
CA VAL A 116 13.06 13.01 -0.99
C VAL A 116 13.33 14.33 -0.25
N THR A 117 13.77 15.31 -1.01
CA THR A 117 14.10 16.64 -0.52
C THR A 117 13.50 17.70 -1.45
N PRO A 118 13.33 18.95 -1.00
CA PRO A 118 13.04 20.04 -1.91
C PRO A 118 14.19 20.22 -2.93
N ASN A 119 13.87 20.72 -4.13
CA ASN A 119 14.89 20.99 -5.15
C ASN A 119 15.50 22.38 -4.92
N THR A 120 16.44 22.48 -3.98
CA THR A 120 17.18 23.71 -3.66
C THR A 120 18.66 23.57 -4.02
N PRO A 121 19.41 24.68 -4.18
CA PRO A 121 20.83 24.64 -4.45
C PRO A 121 21.61 23.77 -3.43
N TYR A 122 21.23 23.82 -2.15
CA TYR A 122 21.84 23.01 -1.08
C TYR A 122 21.69 21.50 -1.35
N TYR A 123 20.51 21.01 -1.68
CA TYR A 123 20.31 19.58 -1.94
C TYR A 123 20.83 19.17 -3.33
N GLN A 124 20.84 20.08 -4.30
CA GLN A 124 21.46 19.84 -5.61
C GLN A 124 22.96 19.60 -5.48
N GLU A 125 23.64 20.37 -4.63
CA GLU A 125 25.05 20.19 -4.36
C GLU A 125 25.33 18.85 -3.66
N LYS A 126 24.54 18.49 -2.62
CA LYS A 126 24.62 17.20 -1.97
C LYS A 126 24.42 16.05 -2.97
N LYS A 127 23.47 16.16 -3.88
CA LYS A 127 23.21 15.14 -4.90
C LYS A 127 24.40 15.00 -5.87
N ARG A 128 25.00 16.12 -6.30
CA ARG A 128 26.21 16.11 -7.13
C ARG A 128 27.43 15.52 -6.39
N ALA A 129 27.51 15.72 -5.10
CA ALA A 129 28.54 15.14 -4.25
C ALA A 129 28.33 13.65 -3.93
N GLY A 130 27.29 13.02 -4.43
CA GLY A 130 27.02 11.59 -4.21
C GLY A 130 26.54 11.24 -2.81
N VAL A 131 25.97 12.19 -2.07
CA VAL A 131 25.40 11.98 -0.73
C VAL A 131 24.21 11.02 -0.79
N PHE A 132 24.14 10.10 0.15
CA PHE A 132 23.03 9.18 0.30
C PHE A 132 21.93 9.69 1.24
N GLY A 133 20.72 9.14 1.13
CA GLY A 133 19.61 9.51 1.98
C GLY A 133 19.85 9.27 3.47
N CYS A 134 20.63 8.25 3.82
CA CYS A 134 20.99 7.99 5.21
C CYS A 134 21.83 9.11 5.85
N ASP A 135 22.56 9.89 5.05
CA ASP A 135 23.35 11.03 5.52
C ASP A 135 22.46 12.25 5.82
N LEU A 136 21.21 12.22 5.33
CA LEU A 136 20.21 13.27 5.51
C LEU A 136 19.22 12.96 6.64
N LEU A 137 19.38 11.87 7.40
CA LEU A 137 18.48 11.47 8.48
C LEU A 137 18.39 12.49 9.64
N GLY A 138 19.37 13.38 9.77
CA GLY A 138 19.36 14.49 10.76
C GLY A 138 18.57 15.72 10.33
N GLU A 139 18.16 15.79 9.06
CA GLU A 139 17.35 16.89 8.55
C GLU A 139 15.92 16.85 9.14
N PRO A 140 15.20 18.00 9.20
CA PRO A 140 13.78 17.99 9.56
C PRO A 140 13.02 17.03 8.68
N THR A 141 12.31 16.07 9.27
CA THR A 141 11.69 14.96 8.54
C THR A 141 10.18 15.00 8.69
N VAL A 142 9.46 15.00 7.57
CA VAL A 142 8.02 14.72 7.50
C VAL A 142 7.87 13.21 7.31
N ALA A 143 7.53 12.51 8.38
CA ALA A 143 7.42 11.05 8.37
C ALA A 143 6.02 10.58 7.96
N ARG A 144 5.93 9.33 7.52
CA ARG A 144 4.64 8.65 7.36
C ARG A 144 4.04 8.33 8.74
N GLU A 145 2.73 8.11 8.74
CA GLU A 145 1.98 7.62 9.90
C GLU A 145 2.52 6.28 10.41
N GLU A 146 2.37 6.03 11.69
CA GLU A 146 2.66 4.73 12.30
C GLU A 146 1.73 3.66 11.73
N GLY A 147 2.24 2.45 11.52
CA GLY A 147 1.48 1.36 10.89
C GLY A 147 1.54 1.36 9.36
N SER A 148 2.08 2.39 8.72
CA SER A 148 2.33 2.35 7.27
C SER A 148 3.47 1.39 6.92
N GLY A 149 3.37 0.78 5.73
CA GLY A 149 4.45 -0.08 5.24
C GLY A 149 5.76 0.67 4.99
N THR A 150 5.71 1.99 4.74
CA THR A 150 6.91 2.83 4.60
C THR A 150 7.57 3.07 5.95
N ASP A 151 6.80 3.47 6.96
CA ASP A 151 7.32 3.68 8.32
C ASP A 151 7.97 2.40 8.87
N SER A 152 7.29 1.26 8.70
CA SER A 152 7.81 -0.06 9.09
C SER A 152 9.13 -0.41 8.39
N ALA A 153 9.26 -0.11 7.09
CA ALA A 153 10.47 -0.37 6.32
C ALA A 153 11.63 0.55 6.76
N VAL A 154 11.36 1.84 7.02
CA VAL A 154 12.35 2.80 7.55
C VAL A 154 12.82 2.37 8.94
N ALA A 155 11.90 2.01 9.83
CA ALA A 155 12.25 1.52 11.17
C ALA A 155 13.12 0.25 11.12
N ALA A 156 12.80 -0.70 10.24
CA ALA A 156 13.60 -1.90 10.03
C ALA A 156 14.99 -1.58 9.45
N TYR A 157 15.07 -0.65 8.51
CA TYR A 157 16.31 -0.18 7.93
C TYR A 157 17.22 0.43 9.00
N MET A 158 16.70 1.34 9.82
CA MET A 158 17.46 2.01 10.88
C MET A 158 17.98 1.00 11.90
N ARG A 159 17.15 0.03 12.34
CA ARG A 159 17.60 -1.04 13.25
C ARG A 159 18.73 -1.86 12.66
N ARG A 160 18.62 -2.29 11.39
CA ARG A 160 19.64 -3.09 10.70
C ARG A 160 20.96 -2.35 10.55
N ARG A 161 20.91 -1.02 10.38
CA ARG A 161 22.09 -0.15 10.22
C ARG A 161 22.63 0.37 11.56
N GLY A 162 22.01 0.03 12.69
CA GLY A 162 22.40 0.53 14.00
C GLY A 162 22.16 2.04 14.18
N PHE A 163 21.26 2.65 13.40
CA PHE A 163 20.92 4.03 13.58
C PHE A 163 19.90 4.18 14.73
N PRO A 164 20.19 5.02 15.74
CA PRO A 164 19.24 5.27 16.82
C PRO A 164 18.02 6.03 16.28
N ALA A 165 16.83 5.74 16.83
CA ALA A 165 15.61 6.44 16.46
C ALA A 165 15.69 7.97 16.66
N SER A 166 16.49 8.42 17.62
CA SER A 166 16.78 9.83 17.88
C SER A 166 17.53 10.54 16.75
N LYS A 167 18.10 9.80 15.78
CA LYS A 167 18.72 10.38 14.59
C LYS A 167 17.68 11.03 13.66
N LEU A 168 16.40 10.60 13.71
CA LEU A 168 15.32 11.21 12.94
C LEU A 168 14.77 12.42 13.70
N ARG A 169 14.91 13.59 13.10
CA ARG A 169 14.24 14.81 13.57
C ARG A 169 12.85 14.92 12.95
N ILE A 170 11.89 14.16 13.48
CA ILE A 170 10.51 14.15 12.97
C ILE A 170 9.83 15.46 13.37
N VAL A 171 9.42 16.26 12.38
CA VAL A 171 8.68 17.52 12.57
C VAL A 171 7.19 17.37 12.33
N ALA A 172 6.77 16.34 11.58
CA ALA A 172 5.37 16.00 11.35
C ALA A 172 5.22 14.52 11.00
N ARG A 173 4.05 13.93 11.29
CA ARG A 173 3.59 12.64 10.79
C ARG A 173 2.34 12.84 9.94
N VAL A 174 2.33 12.31 8.72
CA VAL A 174 1.26 12.53 7.74
C VAL A 174 0.94 11.21 7.04
N ASP A 175 -0.33 10.92 6.85
CA ASP A 175 -0.84 9.69 6.25
C ASP A 175 -0.91 9.72 4.73
N ASN A 176 -0.99 10.90 4.14
CA ASN A 176 -1.12 11.07 2.69
C ASN A 176 0.23 11.43 2.04
N PRO A 177 0.79 10.57 1.16
CA PRO A 177 2.04 10.86 0.43
C PRO A 177 1.98 12.13 -0.41
N GLU A 178 0.82 12.48 -0.99
CA GLU A 178 0.68 13.72 -1.78
C GLU A 178 0.89 14.97 -0.90
N THR A 179 0.33 14.94 0.31
CA THR A 179 0.57 16.02 1.30
C THR A 179 2.04 16.09 1.67
N ILE A 180 2.70 14.94 1.91
CA ILE A 180 4.13 14.89 2.24
C ILE A 180 4.97 15.47 1.09
N LYS A 181 4.69 15.08 -0.17
CA LYS A 181 5.37 15.61 -1.36
C LYS A 181 5.24 17.13 -1.44
N SER A 182 4.02 17.64 -1.22
CA SER A 182 3.77 19.07 -1.20
C SER A 182 4.54 19.77 -0.08
N MET A 183 4.51 19.24 1.14
CA MET A 183 5.25 19.80 2.28
C MET A 183 6.77 19.81 2.01
N ALA A 184 7.32 18.72 1.48
CA ALA A 184 8.73 18.64 1.12
C ALA A 184 9.10 19.66 0.03
N ALA A 185 8.29 19.79 -1.02
CA ALA A 185 8.52 20.78 -2.09
C ALA A 185 8.53 22.23 -1.56
N HIS A 186 7.74 22.52 -0.52
CA HIS A 186 7.71 23.84 0.14
C HIS A 186 8.76 24.00 1.27
N GLY A 187 9.68 23.03 1.43
CA GLY A 187 10.79 23.14 2.36
C GLY A 187 10.47 22.82 3.82
N ALA A 188 9.35 22.16 4.11
CA ALA A 188 9.02 21.72 5.47
C ALA A 188 9.99 20.66 6.03
N GLY A 189 10.75 20.01 5.15
CA GLY A 189 11.73 19.00 5.51
C GLY A 189 11.91 17.94 4.42
N VAL A 190 12.61 16.87 4.78
CA VAL A 190 12.82 15.70 3.92
C VAL A 190 11.83 14.59 4.29
N SER A 191 11.70 13.57 3.44
CA SER A 191 10.88 12.40 3.75
C SER A 191 11.41 11.15 3.06
N VAL A 192 11.08 9.96 3.59
CA VAL A 192 11.31 8.70 2.88
C VAL A 192 9.99 8.23 2.28
N LEU A 193 9.95 8.11 0.96
CA LEU A 193 8.77 7.73 0.19
C LEU A 193 9.10 6.64 -0.84
N SER A 194 8.07 5.99 -1.36
CA SER A 194 8.18 5.11 -2.53
C SER A 194 8.65 5.90 -3.76
N ALA A 195 9.60 5.35 -4.50
CA ALA A 195 10.04 5.93 -5.77
C ALA A 195 8.89 6.04 -6.77
N LEU A 196 7.93 5.11 -6.73
CA LEU A 196 6.71 5.17 -7.53
C LEU A 196 5.86 6.41 -7.21
N ALA A 197 5.81 6.78 -5.93
CA ALA A 197 4.99 7.89 -5.47
C ALA A 197 5.57 9.26 -5.86
N VAL A 198 6.88 9.35 -6.04
CA VAL A 198 7.58 10.64 -6.25
C VAL A 198 8.12 10.82 -7.66
N ARG A 199 7.90 9.82 -8.54
CA ARG A 199 8.45 9.81 -9.90
C ARG A 199 8.13 11.09 -10.64
N GLN A 200 6.89 11.51 -10.65
CA GLN A 200 6.43 12.70 -11.36
C GLN A 200 7.11 13.98 -10.84
N GLU A 201 7.17 14.18 -9.53
CA GLU A 201 7.78 15.37 -8.92
C GLU A 201 9.28 15.43 -9.16
N VAL A 202 9.93 14.28 -9.25
CA VAL A 202 11.37 14.20 -9.57
C VAL A 202 11.60 14.50 -11.05
N GLU A 203 10.81 13.95 -11.95
CA GLU A 203 10.88 14.23 -13.40
C GLU A 203 10.58 15.70 -13.72
N GLU A 204 9.63 16.31 -13.01
CA GLU A 204 9.29 17.74 -13.13
C GLU A 204 10.30 18.65 -12.39
N GLY A 205 11.26 18.10 -11.67
CA GLY A 205 12.26 18.86 -10.93
C GLY A 205 11.73 19.60 -9.70
N ARG A 206 10.56 19.25 -9.19
CA ARG A 206 10.00 19.82 -7.95
C ARG A 206 10.63 19.24 -6.69
N LEU A 207 11.06 17.99 -6.75
CA LEU A 207 11.74 17.26 -5.69
C LEU A 207 13.04 16.63 -6.21
N LEU A 208 13.97 16.38 -5.31
CA LEU A 208 15.12 15.51 -5.55
C LEU A 208 14.95 14.20 -4.79
N ALA A 209 15.35 13.09 -5.41
CA ALA A 209 15.37 11.78 -4.78
C ALA A 209 16.82 11.30 -4.59
N PHE A 210 17.11 10.73 -3.41
CA PHE A 210 18.39 10.15 -3.04
C PHE A 210 18.18 8.69 -2.68
N GLU A 211 19.03 7.80 -3.20
CA GLU A 211 19.08 6.43 -2.68
C GLU A 211 19.42 6.44 -1.19
N MET A 212 18.85 5.55 -0.42
CA MET A 212 19.09 5.52 1.02
C MET A 212 20.53 5.18 1.36
N ASP A 213 21.15 4.27 0.62
CA ASP A 213 22.56 3.87 0.67
C ASP A 213 22.94 3.14 -0.63
N PRO A 214 24.20 2.69 -0.83
CA PRO A 214 24.61 1.98 -2.04
C PRO A 214 23.82 0.71 -2.35
N ALA A 215 23.27 0.04 -1.33
CA ALA A 215 22.43 -1.15 -1.52
C ALA A 215 20.97 -0.80 -1.82
N GLY A 216 20.56 0.47 -1.59
CA GLY A 216 19.20 0.93 -1.66
C GLY A 216 18.32 0.42 -0.51
N LEU A 217 17.21 1.08 -0.29
CA LEU A 217 16.15 0.60 0.62
C LEU A 217 15.00 0.07 -0.22
N ARG A 218 14.76 -1.23 -0.14
CA ARG A 218 13.71 -1.92 -0.91
C ARG A 218 12.74 -2.64 0.01
N ARG A 219 11.51 -2.75 -0.42
CA ARG A 219 10.47 -3.57 0.19
C ARG A 219 9.66 -4.27 -0.89
N HIS A 220 8.93 -5.31 -0.51
CA HIS A 220 7.94 -5.91 -1.41
C HIS A 220 6.55 -5.33 -1.15
N ILE A 221 5.79 -5.18 -2.21
CA ILE A 221 4.35 -5.05 -2.18
C ILE A 221 3.77 -6.43 -2.41
N TYR A 222 2.76 -6.79 -1.62
CA TYR A 222 2.17 -8.11 -1.58
C TYR A 222 0.70 -8.07 -1.94
N ALA A 223 0.24 -9.08 -2.66
CA ALA A 223 -1.15 -9.50 -2.61
C ALA A 223 -1.31 -10.39 -1.37
N ALA A 224 -2.22 -10.01 -0.49
CA ALA A 224 -2.50 -10.71 0.76
C ALA A 224 -3.93 -11.25 0.76
N VAL A 225 -4.11 -12.48 1.19
CA VAL A 225 -5.40 -13.16 1.29
C VAL A 225 -5.42 -14.00 2.56
N ARG A 226 -6.59 -14.38 3.07
CA ARG A 226 -6.66 -15.31 4.20
C ARG A 226 -6.08 -16.67 3.82
N GLN A 227 -5.54 -17.41 4.79
CA GLN A 227 -4.91 -18.70 4.53
C GLN A 227 -5.91 -19.77 4.07
N ASP A 228 -7.11 -19.73 4.66
CA ASP A 228 -8.24 -20.63 4.42
C ASP A 228 -9.18 -20.16 3.30
N GLU A 229 -8.75 -19.14 2.50
CA GLU A 229 -9.61 -18.51 1.49
C GLU A 229 -9.85 -19.44 0.30
N THR A 230 -11.12 -19.64 -0.01
CA THR A 230 -11.57 -20.24 -1.26
C THR A 230 -12.05 -19.15 -2.20
N PHE A 231 -11.51 -19.11 -3.41
CA PHE A 231 -11.81 -18.08 -4.40
C PHE A 231 -12.82 -18.52 -5.42
N ALA A 232 -13.77 -17.65 -5.73
CA ALA A 232 -14.58 -17.76 -6.92
C ALA A 232 -13.70 -17.63 -8.20
N GLU A 233 -14.25 -18.03 -9.34
CA GLU A 233 -13.49 -18.02 -10.59
C GLU A 233 -12.98 -16.62 -10.97
N LEU A 234 -13.79 -15.59 -10.78
CA LEU A 234 -13.41 -14.19 -11.05
C LEU A 234 -12.21 -13.75 -10.18
N GLU A 235 -12.21 -14.06 -8.90
CA GLU A 235 -11.11 -13.75 -7.97
C GLU A 235 -9.84 -14.49 -8.35
N SER A 236 -9.97 -15.76 -8.72
CA SER A 236 -8.87 -16.60 -9.18
C SER A 236 -8.26 -16.06 -10.49
N GLN A 237 -9.10 -15.63 -11.45
CA GLN A 237 -8.65 -14.98 -12.69
C GLN A 237 -7.94 -13.66 -12.39
N PHE A 238 -8.48 -12.84 -11.50
CA PHE A 238 -7.87 -11.58 -11.11
C PHE A 238 -6.49 -11.78 -10.47
N LEU A 239 -6.33 -12.74 -9.55
CA LEU A 239 -5.04 -13.05 -8.93
C LEU A 239 -4.02 -13.58 -9.94
N ARG A 240 -4.43 -14.41 -10.90
CA ARG A 240 -3.57 -14.85 -12.02
C ARG A 240 -3.14 -13.66 -12.88
N PHE A 241 -4.09 -12.76 -13.16
CA PHE A 241 -3.81 -11.55 -13.93
C PHE A 241 -2.82 -10.64 -13.21
N CYS A 242 -2.97 -10.40 -11.90
CA CYS A 242 -2.03 -9.61 -11.11
C CYS A 242 -0.60 -10.12 -11.24
N ARG A 243 -0.38 -11.44 -11.13
CA ARG A 243 0.95 -12.05 -11.29
C ARG A 243 1.54 -11.81 -12.67
N SER A 244 0.74 -11.97 -13.72
CA SER A 244 1.21 -11.77 -15.09
C SER A 244 1.44 -10.30 -15.44
N PHE A 245 0.69 -9.39 -14.81
CA PHE A 245 0.80 -7.95 -15.04
C PHE A 245 2.11 -7.41 -14.46
N PHE A 246 2.39 -7.72 -13.20
CA PHE A 246 3.60 -7.25 -12.53
C PHE A 246 4.86 -8.05 -12.91
N GLY A 247 4.72 -9.35 -13.27
CA GLY A 247 5.85 -10.14 -13.78
C GLY A 247 6.44 -9.62 -15.10
N ARG A 248 5.63 -8.94 -15.92
CA ARG A 248 6.10 -8.26 -17.15
C ARG A 248 6.76 -6.91 -16.88
N SER A 249 6.45 -6.29 -15.75
CA SER A 249 7.04 -4.98 -15.37
C SER A 249 8.46 -5.13 -14.80
N SER A 250 8.89 -6.34 -14.47
CA SER A 250 10.26 -6.62 -13.99
C SER A 250 11.29 -6.69 -15.13
N ASP A 251 10.83 -6.73 -16.40
CA ASP A 251 11.70 -6.85 -17.60
C ASP A 251 11.90 -5.48 -18.30
N ILE A 252 11.46 -4.39 -17.69
CA ILE A 252 11.64 -3.03 -18.23
C ILE A 252 12.43 -2.21 -17.17
N GLU A 253 13.73 -2.44 -17.11
CA GLU A 253 14.75 -1.52 -16.61
C GLU A 253 15.73 -1.17 -17.72
#